data_7462ec68c5b8d2d70259258d675da3e1
#
_entry.id   7462ec68c5b8d2d70259258d675da3e1
#
_cell.length_a   1.000
_cell.length_b   1.000
_cell.length_c   1.000
_cell.angle_alpha   90.00
_cell.angle_beta   90.00
_cell.angle_gamma   90.00
#
_symmetry.space_group_name_H-M   'P 1'
#
loop_
_entity.id
_entity.type
_entity.pdbx_description
1 polymer ?
#
loop_
_entity_poly.entity_id
_entity_poly.type
_entity_poly.pdbx_seq_one_letter_code
_entity_poly.pdbx_strand_id
1 'polypeptide(L)'
;MRAWAWLRSNAVLLVGILGIFYLLAPIAIIAIFSFNDPVGRYNFEWVGFTTQYWQHPFAIQELTDALWTSIKLAFLTAIGATILGTLIAIALVRYQFFGRRAANLLIVVPMATPEVVIGASLLSMFLVYGAKLGFGTLLIAHIMFSISFVVIVVRSRLIGF
;
A
#
# COMPACT_ATOMS: atom_id res chain seq x y z
N MET A 1 15.14 30.01 -32.51
CA MET A 1 14.98 30.71 -31.23
C MET A 1 13.63 30.46 -30.52
N ARG A 2 12.48 30.39 -31.26
CA ARG A 2 11.15 30.16 -30.66
C ARG A 2 10.99 28.80 -29.96
N ALA A 3 11.52 27.71 -30.52
CA ALA A 3 11.42 26.37 -29.93
C ALA A 3 12.15 26.25 -28.58
N TRP A 4 13.32 26.87 -28.47
CA TRP A 4 14.11 26.87 -27.22
C TRP A 4 13.44 27.67 -26.11
N ALA A 5 12.83 28.82 -26.44
CA ALA A 5 12.07 29.60 -25.47
C ALA A 5 10.81 28.86 -24.99
N TRP A 6 10.12 28.14 -25.89
CA TRP A 6 8.97 27.30 -25.56
C TRP A 6 9.36 26.11 -24.67
N LEU A 7 10.45 25.41 -25.00
CA LEU A 7 10.98 24.32 -24.18
C LEU A 7 11.32 24.80 -22.78
N ARG A 8 11.93 25.96 -22.67
CA ARG A 8 12.32 26.52 -21.38
C ARG A 8 11.12 26.95 -20.52
N SER A 9 10.08 27.52 -21.15
CA SER A 9 8.84 27.90 -20.45
C SER A 9 7.99 26.69 -20.03
N ASN A 10 8.09 25.57 -20.76
CA ASN A 10 7.33 24.35 -20.45
C ASN A 10 8.19 23.21 -19.87
N ALA A 11 9.43 23.46 -19.49
CA ALA A 11 10.37 22.44 -19.02
C ALA A 11 9.81 21.64 -17.82
N VAL A 12 9.20 22.30 -16.85
CA VAL A 12 8.59 21.65 -15.69
C VAL A 12 7.43 20.73 -16.09
N LEU A 13 6.59 21.20 -17.02
CA LEU A 13 5.47 20.42 -17.53
C LEU A 13 5.98 19.18 -18.29
N LEU A 14 6.97 19.35 -19.16
CA LEU A 14 7.54 18.26 -19.93
C LEU A 14 8.20 17.20 -19.05
N VAL A 15 8.99 17.64 -18.06
CA VAL A 15 9.61 16.72 -17.07
C VAL A 15 8.52 16.00 -16.26
N GLY A 16 7.47 16.72 -15.85
CA GLY A 16 6.34 16.13 -15.12
C GLY A 16 5.62 15.05 -15.96
N ILE A 17 5.33 15.34 -17.23
CA ILE A 17 4.71 14.37 -18.14
C ILE A 17 5.61 13.14 -18.35
N LEU A 18 6.91 13.36 -18.60
CA LEU A 18 7.87 12.26 -18.72
C LEU A 18 7.94 11.41 -17.46
N GLY A 19 7.94 12.05 -16.28
CA GLY A 19 7.89 11.33 -14.99
C GLY A 19 6.62 10.48 -14.86
N ILE A 20 5.46 11.01 -15.23
CA ILE A 20 4.19 10.25 -15.22
C ILE A 20 4.26 9.07 -16.18
N PHE A 21 4.72 9.26 -17.42
CA PHE A 21 4.90 8.16 -18.38
C PHE A 21 5.85 7.10 -17.85
N TYR A 22 6.97 7.49 -17.24
CA TYR A 22 7.92 6.56 -16.64
C TYR A 22 7.31 5.75 -15.50
N LEU A 23 6.53 6.39 -14.63
CA LEU A 23 5.84 5.71 -13.52
C LEU A 23 4.70 4.79 -14.00
N LEU A 24 4.02 5.16 -15.08
CA LEU A 24 2.93 4.35 -15.65
C LEU A 24 3.43 3.23 -16.56
N ALA A 25 4.65 3.30 -17.08
CA ALA A 25 5.20 2.32 -18.00
C ALA A 25 5.15 0.87 -17.47
N PRO A 26 5.55 0.56 -16.22
CA PRO A 26 5.42 -0.80 -15.68
C PRO A 26 3.97 -1.28 -15.62
N ILE A 27 3.04 -0.39 -15.28
CA ILE A 27 1.61 -0.71 -15.21
C ILE A 27 1.06 -1.00 -16.61
N ALA A 28 1.45 -0.19 -17.60
CA ALA A 28 1.07 -0.41 -19.00
C ALA A 28 1.62 -1.73 -19.53
N ILE A 29 2.84 -2.08 -19.20
CA ILE A 29 3.44 -3.38 -19.57
C ILE A 29 2.64 -4.53 -18.95
N ILE A 30 2.31 -4.47 -17.68
CA ILE A 30 1.49 -5.49 -17.00
C ILE A 30 0.12 -5.61 -17.69
N ALA A 31 -0.52 -4.47 -18.01
CA ALA A 31 -1.81 -4.45 -18.69
C ALA A 31 -1.73 -5.08 -20.09
N ILE A 32 -0.67 -4.81 -20.87
CA ILE A 32 -0.45 -5.41 -22.18
C ILE A 32 -0.22 -6.93 -22.03
N PHE A 33 0.66 -7.33 -21.13
CA PHE A 33 0.97 -8.74 -20.88
C PHE A 33 -0.19 -9.53 -20.28
N SER A 34 -1.23 -8.88 -19.77
CA SER A 34 -2.46 -9.56 -19.34
C SER A 34 -3.25 -10.17 -20.51
N PHE A 35 -2.95 -9.76 -21.74
CA PHE A 35 -3.51 -10.32 -22.97
C PHE A 35 -2.55 -11.29 -23.68
N ASN A 36 -1.42 -11.61 -23.08
CA ASN A 36 -0.47 -12.57 -23.64
C ASN A 36 -0.88 -14.01 -23.32
N ASP A 37 -0.59 -14.93 -24.24
CA ASP A 37 -0.78 -16.38 -24.06
C ASP A 37 0.57 -17.07 -23.80
N PRO A 38 1.06 -17.10 -22.55
CA PRO A 38 2.38 -17.60 -22.24
C PRO A 38 2.43 -19.13 -22.34
N VAL A 39 3.51 -19.66 -22.93
CA VAL A 39 3.73 -21.11 -23.07
C VAL A 39 4.11 -21.78 -21.74
N GLY A 40 4.47 -21.01 -20.72
CA GLY A 40 4.99 -21.51 -19.46
C GLY A 40 4.43 -20.82 -18.22
N ARG A 41 5.06 -21.13 -17.08
CA ARG A 41 4.67 -20.56 -15.78
C ARG A 41 4.94 -19.04 -15.65
N TYR A 42 5.82 -18.51 -16.51
CA TYR A 42 6.26 -17.13 -16.46
C TYR A 42 5.83 -16.38 -17.73
N ASN A 43 5.38 -15.15 -17.55
CA ASN A 43 4.87 -14.29 -18.60
C ASN A 43 5.89 -13.16 -18.91
N PHE A 44 7.08 -13.52 -19.45
CA PHE A 44 8.15 -12.56 -19.75
C PHE A 44 8.29 -12.27 -21.25
N GLU A 45 7.80 -13.17 -22.10
CA GLU A 45 7.88 -13.05 -23.55
C GLU A 45 6.49 -12.96 -24.15
N TRP A 46 6.34 -12.10 -25.13
CA TRP A 46 5.09 -12.03 -25.88
C TRP A 46 5.00 -13.20 -26.86
N VAL A 47 4.04 -14.08 -26.63
CA VAL A 47 3.83 -15.26 -27.48
C VAL A 47 2.64 -15.09 -28.41
N GLY A 48 1.52 -14.61 -27.90
CA GLY A 48 0.31 -14.45 -28.68
C GLY A 48 -0.76 -13.65 -27.92
N PHE A 49 -1.77 -13.19 -28.65
CA PHE A 49 -2.88 -12.45 -28.06
C PHE A 49 -3.99 -13.41 -27.61
N THR A 50 -4.42 -13.28 -26.37
CA THR A 50 -5.56 -14.01 -25.82
C THR A 50 -6.42 -13.13 -24.90
N THR A 51 -7.70 -13.41 -24.83
CA THR A 51 -8.63 -12.81 -23.85
C THR A 51 -9.12 -13.83 -22.82
N GLN A 52 -8.59 -15.05 -22.84
CA GLN A 52 -9.04 -16.17 -22.03
C GLN A 52 -9.01 -15.84 -20.53
N TYR A 53 -7.95 -15.21 -20.06
CA TYR A 53 -7.79 -14.84 -18.65
C TYR A 53 -8.79 -13.78 -18.20
N TRP A 54 -9.23 -12.91 -19.12
CA TRP A 54 -10.27 -11.92 -18.85
C TRP A 54 -11.68 -12.50 -18.88
N GLN A 55 -11.91 -13.54 -19.71
CA GLN A 55 -13.18 -14.24 -19.76
C GLN A 55 -13.38 -15.16 -18.54
N HIS A 56 -12.28 -15.71 -18.03
CA HIS A 56 -12.28 -16.64 -16.89
C HIS A 56 -11.33 -16.18 -15.76
N PRO A 57 -11.58 -15.02 -15.14
CA PRO A 57 -10.65 -14.43 -14.17
C PRO A 57 -10.50 -15.24 -12.87
N PHE A 58 -11.46 -16.12 -12.59
CA PHE A 58 -11.48 -16.98 -11.41
C PHE A 58 -11.15 -18.44 -11.70
N ALA A 59 -10.62 -18.75 -12.88
CA ALA A 59 -10.28 -20.12 -13.27
C ALA A 59 -9.16 -20.74 -12.41
N ILE A 60 -8.24 -19.89 -11.88
CA ILE A 60 -7.16 -20.35 -11.02
C ILE A 60 -7.61 -20.23 -9.57
N GLN A 61 -7.97 -21.37 -8.96
CA GLN A 61 -8.51 -21.41 -7.60
C GLN A 61 -7.58 -20.76 -6.57
N GLU A 62 -6.29 -21.02 -6.65
CA GLU A 62 -5.29 -20.46 -5.73
C GLU A 62 -5.27 -18.93 -5.74
N LEU A 63 -5.38 -18.30 -6.92
CA LEU A 63 -5.46 -16.85 -7.06
C LEU A 63 -6.79 -16.30 -6.53
N THR A 64 -7.87 -17.01 -6.77
CA THR A 64 -9.21 -16.65 -6.28
C THR A 64 -9.24 -16.66 -4.75
N ASP A 65 -8.69 -17.70 -4.12
CA ASP A 65 -8.62 -17.84 -2.67
C ASP A 65 -7.70 -16.75 -2.06
N ALA A 66 -6.58 -16.46 -2.71
CA ALA A 66 -5.68 -15.38 -2.31
C ALA A 66 -6.36 -14.01 -2.41
N LEU A 67 -7.13 -13.77 -3.48
CA LEU A 67 -7.91 -12.53 -3.66
C LEU A 67 -8.92 -12.34 -2.53
N TRP A 68 -9.71 -13.37 -2.23
CA TRP A 68 -10.69 -13.30 -1.13
C TRP A 68 -10.04 -13.11 0.23
N THR A 69 -8.90 -13.76 0.46
CA THR A 69 -8.11 -13.57 1.69
C THR A 69 -7.62 -12.12 1.80
N SER A 70 -7.12 -11.54 0.71
CA SER A 70 -6.67 -10.15 0.66
C SER A 70 -7.82 -9.16 0.89
N ILE A 71 -8.99 -9.39 0.28
CA ILE A 71 -10.17 -8.55 0.49
C ILE A 71 -10.64 -8.59 1.94
N LYS A 72 -10.72 -9.78 2.54
CA LYS A 72 -11.08 -9.93 3.96
C LYS A 72 -10.08 -9.22 4.87
N LEU A 73 -8.79 -9.41 4.59
CA LEU A 73 -7.71 -8.78 5.35
C LEU A 73 -7.79 -7.25 5.26
N ALA A 74 -7.94 -6.71 4.05
CA ALA A 74 -8.05 -5.26 3.83
C ALA A 74 -9.26 -4.66 4.54
N PHE A 75 -10.42 -5.30 4.44
CA PHE A 75 -11.65 -4.83 5.09
C PHE A 75 -11.54 -4.81 6.62
N LEU A 76 -11.07 -5.90 7.22
CA LEU A 76 -10.89 -5.99 8.66
C LEU A 76 -9.80 -5.04 9.16
N THR A 77 -8.72 -4.89 8.39
CA THR A 77 -7.65 -3.91 8.68
C THR A 77 -8.20 -2.48 8.66
N ALA A 78 -8.98 -2.13 7.65
CA ALA A 78 -9.58 -0.81 7.52
C ALA A 78 -10.48 -0.48 8.72
N ILE A 79 -11.34 -1.41 9.13
CA ILE A 79 -12.20 -1.23 10.30
C ILE A 79 -11.37 -1.09 11.59
N GLY A 80 -10.47 -2.04 11.84
CA GLY A 80 -9.65 -2.04 13.06
C GLY A 80 -8.77 -0.81 13.18
N ALA A 81 -8.06 -0.46 12.10
CA ALA A 81 -7.19 0.71 12.08
C ALA A 81 -7.98 2.02 12.20
N THR A 82 -9.15 2.12 11.57
CA THR A 82 -10.00 3.33 11.66
C THR A 82 -10.51 3.55 13.07
N ILE A 83 -11.03 2.51 13.73
CA ILE A 83 -11.52 2.62 15.10
C ILE A 83 -10.38 3.03 16.03
N LEU A 84 -9.30 2.24 16.05
CA LEU A 84 -8.18 2.48 16.97
C LEU A 84 -7.46 3.80 16.66
N GLY A 85 -7.18 4.07 15.39
CA GLY A 85 -6.50 5.30 14.95
C GLY A 85 -7.31 6.56 15.26
N THR A 86 -8.64 6.51 15.09
CA THR A 86 -9.52 7.63 15.44
C THR A 86 -9.52 7.90 16.94
N LEU A 87 -9.63 6.86 17.77
CA LEU A 87 -9.56 6.99 19.22
C LEU A 87 -8.22 7.58 19.68
N ILE A 88 -7.11 7.09 19.11
CA ILE A 88 -5.76 7.62 19.38
C ILE A 88 -5.65 9.08 18.95
N ALA A 89 -6.14 9.42 17.75
CA ALA A 89 -6.12 10.80 17.25
C ALA A 89 -6.87 11.76 18.18
N ILE A 90 -8.08 11.39 18.63
CA ILE A 90 -8.88 12.16 19.56
C ILE A 90 -8.13 12.34 20.89
N ALA A 91 -7.55 11.24 21.41
CA ALA A 91 -6.78 11.28 22.65
C ALA A 91 -5.58 12.24 22.55
N LEU A 92 -4.84 12.19 21.44
CA LEU A 92 -3.69 13.04 21.20
C LEU A 92 -4.03 14.52 20.96
N VAL A 93 -5.21 14.83 20.45
CA VAL A 93 -5.62 16.22 20.23
C VAL A 93 -6.24 16.82 21.47
N ARG A 94 -7.14 16.08 22.14
CA ARG A 94 -7.98 16.63 23.20
C ARG A 94 -7.42 16.47 24.61
N TYR A 95 -6.51 15.50 24.83
CA TYR A 95 -6.06 15.18 26.19
C TYR A 95 -4.57 15.42 26.37
N GLN A 96 -4.19 15.82 27.58
CA GLN A 96 -2.82 15.92 28.08
C GLN A 96 -2.58 14.70 28.98
N PHE A 97 -1.61 13.85 28.65
CA PHE A 97 -1.29 12.66 29.44
C PHE A 97 0.22 12.38 29.43
N PHE A 98 0.67 11.66 30.43
CA PHE A 98 2.05 11.21 30.50
C PHE A 98 2.35 10.28 29.32
N GLY A 99 3.48 10.51 28.63
CA GLY A 99 3.85 9.70 27.45
C GLY A 99 3.29 10.20 26.12
N ARG A 100 2.49 11.28 26.05
CA ARG A 100 1.97 11.86 24.79
C ARG A 100 3.07 12.13 23.76
N ARG A 101 4.28 12.55 24.23
CA ARG A 101 5.43 12.82 23.35
C ARG A 101 5.94 11.53 22.71
N ALA A 102 6.05 10.46 23.50
CA ALA A 102 6.44 9.14 23.00
C ALA A 102 5.40 8.56 22.03
N ALA A 103 4.11 8.68 22.35
CA ALA A 103 3.04 8.26 21.46
C ALA A 103 3.07 8.98 20.10
N ASN A 104 3.34 10.29 20.09
CA ASN A 104 3.52 11.03 18.84
C ASN A 104 4.70 10.52 18.02
N LEU A 105 5.82 10.17 18.65
CA LEU A 105 6.98 9.61 17.95
C LEU A 105 6.65 8.22 17.38
N LEU A 106 6.01 7.36 18.16
CA LEU A 106 5.60 6.02 17.73
C LEU A 106 4.68 6.02 16.50
N ILE A 107 3.86 7.07 16.32
CA ILE A 107 3.00 7.21 15.14
C ILE A 107 3.81 7.60 13.90
N VAL A 108 4.85 8.42 14.08
CA VAL A 108 5.68 8.88 12.93
C VAL A 108 6.65 7.80 12.46
N VAL A 109 7.17 6.98 13.37
CA VAL A 109 8.18 5.93 13.07
C VAL A 109 7.75 4.99 11.95
N PRO A 110 6.53 4.39 11.93
CA PRO A 110 6.12 3.50 10.85
C PRO A 110 6.05 4.19 9.48
N MET A 111 5.76 5.48 9.43
CA MET A 111 5.69 6.22 8.16
C MET A 111 7.08 6.59 7.61
N ALA A 112 8.06 6.75 8.50
CA ALA A 112 9.44 7.07 8.12
C ALA A 112 10.28 5.81 7.85
N THR A 113 9.80 4.64 8.26
CA THR A 113 10.51 3.38 8.13
C THR A 113 10.09 2.66 6.84
N PRO A 114 11.03 2.10 6.05
CA PRO A 114 10.69 1.28 4.88
C PRO A 114 9.76 0.12 5.26
N GLU A 115 8.68 -0.06 4.51
CA GLU A 115 7.65 -1.08 4.79
C GLU A 115 8.21 -2.49 4.94
N VAL A 116 9.19 -2.84 4.09
CA VAL A 116 9.87 -4.15 4.14
C VAL A 116 10.57 -4.37 5.49
N VAL A 117 11.18 -3.32 6.05
CA VAL A 117 11.87 -3.40 7.36
C VAL A 117 10.87 -3.63 8.48
N ILE A 118 9.73 -2.93 8.47
CA ILE A 118 8.66 -3.14 9.46
C ILE A 118 8.11 -4.56 9.34
N GLY A 119 7.82 -5.01 8.13
CA GLY A 119 7.30 -6.36 7.89
C GLY A 119 8.25 -7.45 8.39
N ALA A 120 9.54 -7.33 8.07
CA ALA A 120 10.57 -8.28 8.54
C ALA A 120 10.73 -8.25 10.07
N SER A 121 10.67 -7.06 10.68
CA SER A 121 10.77 -6.91 12.14
C SER A 121 9.57 -7.53 12.86
N LEU A 122 8.35 -7.30 12.36
CA LEU A 122 7.13 -7.91 12.92
C LEU A 122 7.14 -9.43 12.77
N LEU A 123 7.56 -9.95 11.60
CA LEU A 123 7.72 -11.39 11.40
C LEU A 123 8.71 -11.98 12.40
N SER A 124 9.88 -11.37 12.55
CA SER A 124 10.90 -11.81 13.53
C SER A 124 10.35 -11.77 14.95
N MET A 125 9.61 -10.73 15.30
CA MET A 125 8.97 -10.61 16.60
C MET A 125 7.97 -11.77 16.83
N PHE A 126 7.08 -12.05 15.89
CA PHE A 126 6.12 -13.15 16.02
C PHE A 126 6.82 -14.51 16.17
N LEU A 127 7.91 -14.74 15.43
CA LEU A 127 8.67 -15.99 15.53
C LEU A 127 9.35 -16.12 16.90
N VAL A 128 9.97 -15.07 17.41
CA VAL A 128 10.65 -15.07 18.73
C VAL A 128 9.64 -15.34 19.86
N TYR A 129 8.45 -14.77 19.78
CA TYR A 129 7.39 -15.02 20.77
C TYR A 129 6.59 -16.32 20.54
N GLY A 130 6.97 -17.14 19.56
CA GLY A 130 6.29 -18.39 19.27
C GLY A 130 4.85 -18.23 18.76
N ALA A 131 4.51 -17.07 18.21
CA ALA A 131 3.18 -16.84 17.67
C ALA A 131 2.95 -17.69 16.41
N LYS A 132 1.82 -18.38 16.35
CA LYS A 132 1.44 -19.14 15.15
C LYS A 132 1.16 -18.18 13.99
N LEU A 133 1.97 -18.28 12.94
CA LEU A 133 1.79 -17.47 11.74
C LEU A 133 0.51 -17.86 11.01
N GLY A 134 -0.24 -16.87 10.54
CA GLY A 134 -1.49 -17.07 9.83
C GLY A 134 -2.26 -15.76 9.64
N PHE A 135 -3.54 -15.87 9.31
CA PHE A 135 -4.40 -14.72 9.05
C PHE A 135 -4.44 -13.71 10.23
N GLY A 136 -4.48 -14.20 11.48
CA GLY A 136 -4.52 -13.34 12.67
C GLY A 136 -3.26 -12.49 12.83
N THR A 137 -2.07 -13.06 12.67
CA THR A 137 -0.80 -12.33 12.75
C THR A 137 -0.65 -11.33 11.60
N LEU A 138 -1.12 -11.69 10.39
CA LEU A 138 -1.18 -10.77 9.26
C LEU A 138 -2.12 -9.59 9.57
N LEU A 139 -3.31 -9.86 10.09
CA LEU A 139 -4.29 -8.82 10.44
C LEU A 139 -3.73 -7.85 11.48
N ILE A 140 -3.12 -8.36 12.54
CA ILE A 140 -2.49 -7.54 13.58
C ILE A 140 -1.40 -6.65 12.98
N ALA A 141 -0.50 -7.21 12.16
CA ALA A 141 0.58 -6.47 11.52
C ALA A 141 0.04 -5.34 10.62
N HIS A 142 -0.98 -5.62 9.82
CA HIS A 142 -1.61 -4.62 8.94
C HIS A 142 -2.32 -3.52 9.72
N ILE A 143 -3.04 -3.86 10.79
CA ILE A 143 -3.68 -2.86 11.67
C ILE A 143 -2.63 -1.97 12.31
N MET A 144 -1.56 -2.56 12.89
CA MET A 144 -0.48 -1.80 13.54
C MET A 144 0.18 -0.79 12.58
N PHE A 145 0.45 -1.20 11.35
CA PHE A 145 1.00 -0.33 10.33
C PHE A 145 0.01 0.77 9.93
N SER A 146 -1.25 0.42 9.69
CA SER A 146 -2.27 1.32 9.16
C SER A 146 -2.76 2.35 10.20
N ILE A 147 -2.67 2.07 11.49
CA ILE A 147 -3.06 3.01 12.57
C ILE A 147 -2.36 4.36 12.40
N SER A 148 -1.07 4.38 12.08
CA SER A 148 -0.28 5.61 11.93
C SER A 148 -0.85 6.54 10.87
N PHE A 149 -1.25 6.00 9.71
CA PHE A 149 -1.88 6.76 8.63
C PHE A 149 -3.23 7.33 9.06
N VAL A 150 -4.07 6.51 9.70
CA VAL A 150 -5.39 6.95 10.18
C VAL A 150 -5.23 8.08 11.21
N VAL A 151 -4.32 7.92 12.18
CA VAL A 151 -4.09 8.94 13.22
C VAL A 151 -3.71 10.28 12.59
N ILE A 152 -2.81 10.29 11.61
CA ILE A 152 -2.37 11.53 10.96
C ILE A 152 -3.50 12.19 10.18
N VAL A 153 -4.26 11.41 9.39
CA VAL A 153 -5.38 11.94 8.61
C VAL A 153 -6.48 12.50 9.51
N VAL A 154 -6.88 11.75 10.55
CA VAL A 154 -7.92 12.20 11.48
C VAL A 154 -7.45 13.42 12.28
N ARG A 155 -6.20 13.39 12.78
CA ARG A 155 -5.62 14.51 13.52
C ARG A 155 -5.55 15.79 12.70
N SER A 156 -5.16 15.71 11.42
CA SER A 156 -5.10 16.90 10.55
C SER A 156 -6.47 17.55 10.36
N ARG A 157 -7.54 16.75 10.39
CA ARG A 157 -8.92 17.27 10.34
C ARG A 157 -9.37 17.85 11.69
N LEU A 158 -9.02 17.20 12.80
CA LEU A 158 -9.40 17.68 14.15
C LEU A 158 -8.71 18.99 14.55
N ILE A 159 -7.52 19.28 14.04
CA ILE A 159 -6.79 20.53 14.32
C ILE A 159 -7.29 21.68 13.42
N GLY A 160 -7.83 21.39 12.24
CA GLY A 160 -8.36 22.37 11.29
C GLY A 160 -9.79 22.85 11.58
N PHE A 161 -10.42 22.30 12.61
CA PHE A 161 -11.70 22.72 13.19
C PHE A 161 -11.45 23.20 14.64
#